data_f829a8da4865c7ba00307bbf98e9163d
#
_entry.id   f829a8da4865c7ba00307bbf98e9163d
#
_cell.length_a   1.000
_cell.length_b   1.000
_cell.length_c   1.000
_cell.angle_alpha   90.00
_cell.angle_beta   90.00
_cell.angle_gamma   90.00
#
_symmetry.space_group_name_H-M   'P 1'
#
loop_
_entity.id
_entity.type
_entity.pdbx_description
1 polymer ?
#
loop_
_entity_poly.entity_id
_entity_poly.type
_entity_poly.pdbx_seq_one_letter_code
_entity_poly.pdbx_strand_id
1 'polypeptide(L)'
;MKIQKVWLIAVALGILVGSGGCQRKPEKTRIAMVVKNLGNGFFNAAHIGADEAAKQLGNVEVIYTGPTTPSAEGQIEIINSLISQKVDAIVISANDPNALVPIAKKAMLRGIKVVSFDSGIAPEGRQMQLNPSNAELIGEKQIQMAADAIGGAGEIAILSASAQATNQNIWIGVMKTLLEKPEYAKIKLVATVYGDDQSDKSYREAIGLLRSHPELKAIIAPTTVGIVAASKAVADEHLVGKVYVTGLGLPSEMAGHVKSGAVKEFAIWNPIDLGYAATYAAGQFITGRAEAKPGATVSLGRLGTVTLDANREAALGAPYTYNANNVDKFAKLF
;
A
#
# COMPACT_ATOMS: atom_id res chain seq x y z
N MET A 1 -50.29 -90.62 6.83
CA MET A 1 -48.94 -90.13 6.75
C MET A 1 -49.01 -88.72 6.19
N LYS A 2 -49.00 -87.71 7.08
CA LYS A 2 -49.13 -86.29 6.74
C LYS A 2 -47.82 -85.61 6.87
N ILE A 3 -47.26 -85.06 5.76
CA ILE A 3 -46.06 -84.31 5.70
C ILE A 3 -46.41 -82.84 5.95
N GLN A 4 -45.88 -82.32 7.10
CA GLN A 4 -46.01 -80.87 7.41
C GLN A 4 -44.89 -80.10 6.69
N LYS A 5 -45.30 -79.11 5.92
CA LYS A 5 -44.37 -78.11 5.32
C LYS A 5 -44.12 -77.01 6.33
N VAL A 6 -42.80 -76.89 6.72
CA VAL A 6 -42.30 -75.80 7.55
C VAL A 6 -41.92 -74.62 6.59
N TRP A 7 -42.57 -73.48 6.81
CA TRP A 7 -42.19 -72.23 6.14
C TRP A 7 -41.14 -71.51 6.97
N LEU A 8 -39.93 -71.31 6.38
CA LEU A 8 -38.89 -70.44 6.90
C LEU A 8 -39.17 -69.00 6.39
N ILE A 9 -39.48 -68.10 7.32
CA ILE A 9 -39.58 -66.65 7.05
C ILE A 9 -38.18 -66.09 7.31
N ALA A 10 -37.50 -65.67 6.24
CA ALA A 10 -36.25 -64.93 6.32
C ALA A 10 -36.55 -63.42 6.53
N VAL A 11 -36.31 -62.94 7.73
CA VAL A 11 -36.37 -61.48 8.02
C VAL A 11 -35.08 -60.83 7.54
N ALA A 12 -35.10 -60.12 6.41
CA ALA A 12 -34.00 -59.32 5.93
C ALA A 12 -33.98 -57.99 6.71
N LEU A 13 -33.03 -57.89 7.67
CA LEU A 13 -32.74 -56.68 8.40
C LEU A 13 -31.89 -55.75 7.48
N GLY A 14 -32.58 -54.81 6.81
CA GLY A 14 -31.92 -53.76 6.01
C GLY A 14 -31.21 -52.77 6.92
N ILE A 15 -29.85 -52.84 7.01
CA ILE A 15 -29.04 -51.82 7.65
C ILE A 15 -28.95 -50.61 6.66
N LEU A 16 -29.77 -49.58 6.89
CA LEU A 16 -29.59 -48.27 6.31
C LEU A 16 -28.31 -47.64 6.93
N VAL A 17 -27.17 -47.79 6.27
CA VAL A 17 -25.98 -47.01 6.55
C VAL A 17 -26.25 -45.62 6.00
N GLY A 18 -26.79 -44.75 6.85
CA GLY A 18 -26.84 -43.32 6.59
C GLY A 18 -25.45 -42.76 6.48
N SER A 19 -24.92 -42.64 5.26
CA SER A 19 -23.72 -41.86 4.97
C SER A 19 -24.04 -40.38 5.16
N GLY A 20 -24.07 -39.95 6.42
CA GLY A 20 -23.98 -38.54 6.79
C GLY A 20 -22.64 -38.01 6.37
N GLY A 21 -22.49 -37.65 5.09
CA GLY A 21 -21.33 -36.93 4.62
C GLY A 21 -21.27 -35.62 5.40
N CYS A 22 -20.39 -35.52 6.36
CA CYS A 22 -19.95 -34.24 6.89
C CYS A 22 -19.44 -33.42 5.71
N GLN A 23 -20.30 -32.60 5.11
CA GLN A 23 -19.87 -31.56 4.18
C GLN A 23 -19.01 -30.61 5.00
N ARG A 24 -17.67 -30.84 5.01
CA ARG A 24 -16.75 -29.79 5.45
C ARG A 24 -17.06 -28.57 4.62
N LYS A 25 -17.48 -27.46 5.26
CA LYS A 25 -17.51 -26.17 4.61
C LYS A 25 -16.16 -25.99 3.90
N PRO A 26 -16.15 -25.59 2.60
CA PRO A 26 -14.89 -25.35 1.93
C PRO A 26 -14.06 -24.38 2.79
N GLU A 27 -12.83 -24.74 3.06
CA GLU A 27 -11.90 -23.92 3.83
C GLU A 27 -11.76 -22.58 3.09
N LYS A 28 -11.85 -21.46 3.81
CA LYS A 28 -11.72 -20.13 3.20
C LYS A 28 -10.31 -19.94 2.68
N THR A 29 -10.19 -19.38 1.50
CA THR A 29 -8.92 -18.83 1.00
C THR A 29 -8.50 -17.68 1.90
N ARG A 30 -7.27 -17.71 2.44
CA ARG A 30 -6.76 -16.73 3.41
C ARG A 30 -5.68 -15.88 2.76
N ILE A 31 -5.95 -14.58 2.62
CA ILE A 31 -5.02 -13.60 2.09
C ILE A 31 -4.61 -12.65 3.21
N ALA A 32 -3.33 -12.63 3.55
CA ALA A 32 -2.81 -11.72 4.57
C ALA A 32 -2.34 -10.42 3.91
N MET A 33 -2.91 -9.27 4.31
CA MET A 33 -2.40 -7.95 3.97
C MET A 33 -1.45 -7.50 5.07
N VAL A 34 -0.16 -7.46 4.75
CA VAL A 34 0.92 -7.05 5.66
C VAL A 34 1.35 -5.62 5.30
N VAL A 35 1.06 -4.67 6.17
CA VAL A 35 1.34 -3.25 5.95
C VAL A 35 2.63 -2.81 6.64
N LYS A 36 3.15 -1.62 6.29
CA LYS A 36 4.38 -1.07 6.90
C LYS A 36 4.23 -0.86 8.39
N ASN A 37 3.07 -0.33 8.81
CA ASN A 37 2.70 -0.15 10.20
C ASN A 37 1.19 -0.07 10.35
N LEU A 38 0.68 -0.50 11.49
CA LEU A 38 -0.72 -0.34 11.86
C LEU A 38 -1.00 1.11 12.27
N GLY A 39 -2.26 1.53 12.16
CA GLY A 39 -2.70 2.88 12.54
C GLY A 39 -2.44 3.97 11.51
N ASN A 40 -1.84 3.66 10.37
CA ASN A 40 -1.67 4.58 9.25
C ASN A 40 -2.95 4.63 8.39
N GLY A 41 -3.54 5.82 8.22
CA GLY A 41 -4.79 6.04 7.47
C GLY A 41 -4.75 5.50 6.05
N PHE A 42 -3.61 5.62 5.36
CA PHE A 42 -3.43 5.07 4.01
C PHE A 42 -3.64 3.56 3.97
N PHE A 43 -3.07 2.82 4.91
CA PHE A 43 -3.21 1.36 4.94
C PHE A 43 -4.58 0.92 5.47
N ASN A 44 -5.23 1.71 6.33
CA ASN A 44 -6.62 1.46 6.72
C ASN A 44 -7.55 1.56 5.52
N ALA A 45 -7.36 2.56 4.65
CA ALA A 45 -8.11 2.69 3.40
C ALA A 45 -7.79 1.54 2.41
N ALA A 46 -6.53 1.12 2.29
CA ALA A 46 -6.15 -0.04 1.47
C ALA A 46 -6.82 -1.34 1.97
N HIS A 47 -6.96 -1.51 3.29
CA HIS A 47 -7.66 -2.65 3.88
C HIS A 47 -9.15 -2.69 3.49
N ILE A 48 -9.83 -1.54 3.45
CA ILE A 48 -11.22 -1.47 2.95
C ILE A 48 -11.29 -2.05 1.52
N GLY A 49 -10.36 -1.67 0.66
CA GLY A 49 -10.29 -2.21 -0.70
C GLY A 49 -10.00 -3.71 -0.75
N ALA A 50 -9.14 -4.20 0.14
CA ALA A 50 -8.87 -5.64 0.25
C ALA A 50 -10.12 -6.44 0.63
N ASP A 51 -10.93 -5.93 1.54
CA ASP A 51 -12.20 -6.55 1.91
C ASP A 51 -13.23 -6.54 0.76
N GLU A 52 -13.24 -5.47 -0.04
CA GLU A 52 -14.06 -5.41 -1.26
C GLU A 52 -13.61 -6.48 -2.28
N ALA A 53 -12.30 -6.64 -2.48
CA ALA A 53 -11.76 -7.68 -3.36
C ALA A 53 -12.12 -9.09 -2.84
N ALA A 54 -12.00 -9.32 -1.54
CA ALA A 54 -12.38 -10.60 -0.93
C ALA A 54 -13.86 -10.96 -1.14
N LYS A 55 -14.74 -9.97 -1.01
CA LYS A 55 -16.19 -10.15 -1.31
C LYS A 55 -16.41 -10.52 -2.77
N GLN A 56 -15.71 -9.89 -3.71
CA GLN A 56 -15.86 -10.19 -5.14
C GLN A 56 -15.23 -11.53 -5.53
N LEU A 57 -14.12 -11.92 -4.92
CA LEU A 57 -13.49 -13.23 -5.15
C LEU A 57 -14.34 -14.39 -4.60
N GLY A 58 -15.12 -14.13 -3.56
CA GLY A 58 -15.94 -15.13 -2.87
C GLY A 58 -15.10 -16.10 -2.04
N ASN A 59 -15.61 -16.53 -0.90
CA ASN A 59 -14.95 -17.46 0.02
C ASN A 59 -13.50 -17.10 0.40
N VAL A 60 -13.19 -15.80 0.45
CA VAL A 60 -11.88 -15.25 0.85
C VAL A 60 -12.01 -14.56 2.20
N GLU A 61 -10.98 -14.72 3.03
CA GLU A 61 -10.79 -14.02 4.29
C GLU A 61 -9.53 -13.17 4.19
N VAL A 62 -9.63 -11.89 4.52
CA VAL A 62 -8.47 -10.98 4.61
C VAL A 62 -7.99 -10.95 6.06
N ILE A 63 -6.68 -11.16 6.26
CA ILE A 63 -6.01 -10.99 7.54
C ILE A 63 -5.21 -9.69 7.44
N TYR A 64 -5.72 -8.61 8.04
CA TYR A 64 -5.02 -7.33 8.09
C TYR A 64 -4.05 -7.29 9.26
N THR A 65 -2.77 -7.08 8.99
CA THR A 65 -1.72 -7.08 10.01
C THR A 65 -0.52 -6.24 9.59
N GLY A 66 0.32 -5.90 10.56
CA GLY A 66 1.55 -5.14 10.38
C GLY A 66 2.21 -4.88 11.73
N PRO A 67 3.47 -4.44 11.76
CA PRO A 67 4.10 -3.98 12.98
C PRO A 67 3.45 -2.68 13.47
N THR A 68 3.61 -2.34 14.74
CA THR A 68 3.12 -1.07 15.32
C THR A 68 4.01 0.10 14.93
N THR A 69 5.29 -0.16 14.72
CA THR A 69 6.27 0.81 14.17
C THR A 69 6.89 0.23 12.91
N PRO A 70 7.16 1.04 11.87
CA PRO A 70 7.75 0.53 10.64
C PRO A 70 9.10 -0.15 10.88
N SER A 71 9.18 -1.47 10.64
CA SER A 71 10.42 -2.22 10.67
C SER A 71 10.36 -3.47 9.80
N ALA A 72 11.46 -3.81 9.14
CA ALA A 72 11.56 -5.04 8.37
C ALA A 72 11.54 -6.27 9.28
N GLU A 73 12.16 -6.21 10.44
CA GLU A 73 12.20 -7.27 11.45
C GLU A 73 10.78 -7.63 11.91
N GLY A 74 9.97 -6.62 12.25
CA GLY A 74 8.56 -6.85 12.63
C GLY A 74 7.76 -7.50 11.52
N GLN A 75 7.99 -7.11 10.24
CA GLN A 75 7.35 -7.77 9.11
C GLN A 75 7.85 -9.22 8.93
N ILE A 76 9.13 -9.51 9.13
CA ILE A 76 9.69 -10.87 9.06
C ILE A 76 9.04 -11.79 10.12
N GLU A 77 8.86 -11.33 11.35
CA GLU A 77 8.19 -12.08 12.41
C GLU A 77 6.74 -12.40 12.06
N ILE A 78 6.01 -11.41 11.56
CA ILE A 78 4.63 -11.55 11.08
C ILE A 78 4.56 -12.58 9.94
N ILE A 79 5.42 -12.46 8.92
CA ILE A 79 5.44 -13.38 7.78
C ILE A 79 5.76 -14.82 8.25
N ASN A 80 6.70 -15.02 9.20
CA ASN A 80 6.96 -16.34 9.77
C ASN A 80 5.72 -16.96 10.43
N SER A 81 4.95 -16.14 11.16
CA SER A 81 3.68 -16.56 11.75
C SER A 81 2.64 -16.94 10.67
N LEU A 82 2.51 -16.13 9.62
CA LEU A 82 1.60 -16.38 8.50
C LEU A 82 1.97 -17.67 7.73
N ILE A 83 3.26 -17.94 7.53
CA ILE A 83 3.75 -19.20 6.95
C ILE A 83 3.31 -20.39 7.81
N SER A 84 3.44 -20.29 9.14
CA SER A 84 3.03 -21.35 10.07
C SER A 84 1.51 -21.55 10.07
N GLN A 85 0.76 -20.50 9.85
CA GLN A 85 -0.69 -20.54 9.71
C GLN A 85 -1.15 -21.05 8.34
N LYS A 86 -0.24 -21.24 7.38
CA LYS A 86 -0.51 -21.72 6.01
C LYS A 86 -1.53 -20.84 5.28
N VAL A 87 -1.33 -19.52 5.28
CA VAL A 87 -2.14 -18.62 4.44
C VAL A 87 -1.87 -18.90 2.96
N ASP A 88 -2.83 -18.58 2.08
CA ASP A 88 -2.71 -18.85 0.64
C ASP A 88 -1.91 -17.75 -0.08
N ALA A 89 -1.99 -16.51 0.41
CA ALA A 89 -1.20 -15.41 -0.13
C ALA A 89 -0.83 -14.38 0.94
N ILE A 90 0.23 -13.63 0.65
CA ILE A 90 0.67 -12.44 1.37
C ILE A 90 0.67 -11.29 0.37
N VAL A 91 -0.08 -10.24 0.68
CA VAL A 91 -0.11 -8.94 -0.02
C VAL A 91 0.62 -7.95 0.87
N ILE A 92 1.79 -7.45 0.46
CA ILE A 92 2.68 -6.72 1.36
C ILE A 92 3.12 -5.37 0.80
N SER A 93 3.09 -4.33 1.65
CA SER A 93 3.87 -3.10 1.47
C SER A 93 5.11 -3.16 2.35
N ALA A 94 6.28 -3.21 1.72
CA ALA A 94 7.54 -3.55 2.36
C ALA A 94 8.21 -2.38 3.08
N ASN A 95 8.77 -2.61 4.26
CA ASN A 95 9.62 -1.64 4.96
C ASN A 95 11.06 -1.63 4.42
N ASP A 96 11.54 -2.77 3.91
CA ASP A 96 12.85 -2.89 3.25
C ASP A 96 12.75 -3.88 2.09
N PRO A 97 13.21 -3.51 0.87
CA PRO A 97 13.08 -4.34 -0.32
C PRO A 97 13.92 -5.61 -0.27
N ASN A 98 15.07 -5.57 0.38
CA ASN A 98 16.07 -6.64 0.38
C ASN A 98 15.98 -7.53 1.62
N ALA A 99 15.80 -6.93 2.80
CA ALA A 99 15.68 -7.67 4.07
C ALA A 99 14.52 -8.67 4.07
N LEU A 100 13.45 -8.38 3.34
CA LEU A 100 12.27 -9.25 3.24
C LEU A 100 12.40 -10.38 2.21
N VAL A 101 13.40 -10.35 1.32
CA VAL A 101 13.57 -11.39 0.27
C VAL A 101 13.71 -12.80 0.84
N PRO A 102 14.54 -13.07 1.86
CA PRO A 102 14.69 -14.44 2.36
C PRO A 102 13.39 -15.04 2.92
N ILE A 103 12.63 -14.26 3.68
CA ILE A 103 11.37 -14.73 4.27
C ILE A 103 10.26 -14.86 3.21
N ALA A 104 10.23 -13.96 2.22
CA ALA A 104 9.30 -14.04 1.11
C ALA A 104 9.57 -15.28 0.24
N LYS A 105 10.84 -15.59 -0.07
CA LYS A 105 11.24 -16.84 -0.74
C LYS A 105 10.80 -18.07 0.06
N LYS A 106 10.98 -18.05 1.39
CA LYS A 106 10.50 -19.13 2.27
C LYS A 106 8.99 -19.32 2.17
N ALA A 107 8.22 -18.23 2.12
CA ALA A 107 6.77 -18.30 1.91
C ALA A 107 6.42 -18.90 0.55
N MET A 108 7.06 -18.44 -0.53
CA MET A 108 6.83 -18.96 -1.89
C MET A 108 7.19 -20.44 -2.02
N LEU A 109 8.27 -20.92 -1.39
CA LEU A 109 8.64 -22.35 -1.34
C LEU A 109 7.59 -23.21 -0.62
N ARG A 110 6.76 -22.62 0.23
CA ARG A 110 5.62 -23.29 0.89
C ARG A 110 4.31 -23.17 0.08
N GLY A 111 4.39 -22.64 -1.14
CA GLY A 111 3.24 -22.48 -2.04
C GLY A 111 2.44 -21.18 -1.82
N ILE A 112 2.80 -20.37 -0.83
CA ILE A 112 2.14 -19.09 -0.53
C ILE A 112 2.47 -18.08 -1.64
N LYS A 113 1.46 -17.41 -2.18
CA LYS A 113 1.67 -16.36 -3.19
C LYS A 113 2.10 -15.07 -2.51
N VAL A 114 3.09 -14.37 -3.07
CA VAL A 114 3.59 -13.10 -2.54
C VAL A 114 3.38 -12.02 -3.60
N VAL A 115 2.52 -11.07 -3.31
CA VAL A 115 2.27 -9.86 -4.13
C VAL A 115 2.70 -8.67 -3.30
N SER A 116 3.59 -7.84 -3.81
CA SER A 116 3.89 -6.56 -3.16
C SER A 116 3.12 -5.42 -3.82
N PHE A 117 2.75 -4.43 -3.03
CA PHE A 117 2.05 -3.22 -3.47
C PHE A 117 2.61 -2.00 -2.76
N ASP A 118 2.35 -0.81 -3.28
CA ASP A 118 2.90 0.44 -2.73
C ASP A 118 4.44 0.38 -2.68
N SER A 119 5.04 -0.09 -1.59
CA SER A 119 6.48 -0.28 -1.45
C SER A 119 6.87 -1.74 -1.69
N GLY A 120 7.75 -1.98 -2.68
CA GLY A 120 8.03 -3.32 -3.19
C GLY A 120 9.11 -4.08 -2.44
N ILE A 121 9.00 -5.42 -2.48
CA ILE A 121 10.13 -6.34 -2.25
C ILE A 121 10.90 -6.49 -3.56
N ALA A 122 12.21 -6.75 -3.51
CA ALA A 122 13.00 -7.04 -4.70
C ALA A 122 12.41 -8.20 -5.53
N PRO A 123 12.57 -8.20 -6.88
CA PRO A 123 11.82 -9.08 -7.78
C PRO A 123 11.85 -10.56 -7.43
N GLU A 124 12.95 -11.06 -6.89
CA GLU A 124 13.11 -12.48 -6.53
C GLU A 124 12.29 -12.90 -5.31
N GLY A 125 11.74 -11.95 -4.54
CA GLY A 125 10.89 -12.19 -3.36
C GLY A 125 9.39 -12.10 -3.64
N ARG A 126 8.94 -11.94 -4.89
CA ARG A 126 7.52 -11.70 -5.21
C ARG A 126 7.09 -12.27 -6.56
N GLN A 127 5.80 -12.53 -6.71
CA GLN A 127 5.20 -12.79 -8.01
C GLN A 127 5.02 -11.50 -8.82
N MET A 128 4.56 -10.44 -8.16
CA MET A 128 4.21 -9.17 -8.78
C MET A 128 4.44 -8.00 -7.82
N GLN A 129 4.79 -6.83 -8.36
CA GLN A 129 4.67 -5.54 -7.70
C GLN A 129 3.55 -4.74 -8.36
N LEU A 130 2.64 -4.21 -7.55
CA LEU A 130 1.65 -3.25 -7.99
C LEU A 130 1.99 -1.85 -7.46
N ASN A 131 2.49 -1.02 -8.35
CA ASN A 131 2.77 0.38 -8.06
C ASN A 131 1.47 1.20 -8.11
N PRO A 132 1.30 2.18 -7.21
CA PRO A 132 0.09 3.01 -7.23
C PRO A 132 -0.03 3.88 -8.47
N SER A 133 1.11 4.30 -9.03
CA SER A 133 1.25 5.07 -10.26
C SER A 133 2.65 4.87 -10.82
N ASN A 134 2.91 5.43 -12.01
CA ASN A 134 4.26 5.54 -12.53
C ASN A 134 5.12 6.47 -11.63
N ALA A 135 6.34 6.07 -11.34
CA ALA A 135 7.24 6.76 -10.40
C ALA A 135 7.63 8.16 -10.92
N GLU A 136 7.83 8.31 -12.23
CA GLU A 136 8.12 9.59 -12.87
C GLU A 136 6.97 10.57 -12.64
N LEU A 137 5.72 10.15 -12.88
CA LEU A 137 4.54 10.99 -12.67
C LEU A 137 4.39 11.42 -11.20
N ILE A 138 4.74 10.56 -10.25
CA ILE A 138 4.69 10.89 -8.82
C ILE A 138 5.76 11.93 -8.46
N GLY A 139 6.99 11.72 -8.93
CA GLY A 139 8.09 12.65 -8.69
C GLY A 139 7.87 14.01 -9.34
N GLU A 140 7.46 14.02 -10.62
CA GLU A 140 7.13 15.23 -11.38
C GLU A 140 6.01 16.03 -10.70
N LYS A 141 4.92 15.37 -10.32
CA LYS A 141 3.79 16.02 -9.67
C LYS A 141 4.22 16.72 -8.38
N GLN A 142 5.04 16.11 -7.54
CA GLN A 142 5.47 16.69 -6.28
C GLN A 142 6.40 17.90 -6.48
N ILE A 143 7.35 17.84 -7.42
CA ILE A 143 8.20 19.00 -7.77
C ILE A 143 7.36 20.12 -8.37
N GLN A 144 6.43 19.82 -9.29
CA GLN A 144 5.55 20.82 -9.88
C GLN A 144 4.74 21.56 -8.82
N MET A 145 4.06 20.82 -7.92
CA MET A 145 3.26 21.43 -6.84
C MET A 145 4.11 22.33 -5.93
N ALA A 146 5.35 21.91 -5.61
CA ALA A 146 6.26 22.72 -4.82
C ALA A 146 6.68 23.99 -5.58
N ALA A 147 7.06 23.86 -6.85
CA ALA A 147 7.43 24.99 -7.71
C ALA A 147 6.31 26.01 -7.83
N ASP A 148 5.07 25.55 -8.09
CA ASP A 148 3.88 26.39 -8.20
C ASP A 148 3.57 27.11 -6.88
N ALA A 149 3.73 26.41 -5.76
CA ALA A 149 3.49 26.99 -4.43
C ALA A 149 4.45 28.16 -4.12
N ILE A 150 5.74 28.05 -4.51
CA ILE A 150 6.79 29.03 -4.19
C ILE A 150 7.08 30.02 -5.34
N GLY A 151 6.38 29.94 -6.46
CA GLY A 151 6.62 30.81 -7.62
C GLY A 151 7.90 30.50 -8.39
N GLY A 152 8.33 29.24 -8.40
CA GLY A 152 9.45 28.72 -9.21
C GLY A 152 10.85 29.04 -8.68
N ALA A 153 10.99 29.59 -7.47
CA ALA A 153 12.31 29.92 -6.91
C ALA A 153 12.33 29.85 -5.38
N GLY A 154 13.41 29.34 -4.82
CA GLY A 154 13.63 29.28 -3.37
C GLY A 154 14.18 27.95 -2.88
N GLU A 155 14.38 27.87 -1.58
CA GLU A 155 14.85 26.64 -0.92
C GLU A 155 13.66 25.72 -0.63
N ILE A 156 13.85 24.43 -0.90
CA ILE A 156 12.91 23.35 -0.57
C ILE A 156 13.59 22.26 0.23
N ALA A 157 12.84 21.53 1.03
CA ALA A 157 13.31 20.34 1.72
C ALA A 157 12.36 19.17 1.48
N ILE A 158 12.85 17.94 1.66
CA ILE A 158 12.03 16.71 1.60
C ILE A 158 11.98 16.09 2.99
N LEU A 159 10.76 15.78 3.45
CA LEU A 159 10.48 14.99 4.66
C LEU A 159 9.89 13.64 4.23
N SER A 160 10.73 12.62 4.16
CA SER A 160 10.36 11.26 3.75
C SER A 160 10.01 10.37 4.95
N ALA A 161 9.51 9.16 4.68
CA ALA A 161 9.28 8.14 5.70
C ALA A 161 10.62 7.58 6.21
N SER A 162 11.06 6.44 5.74
CA SER A 162 12.34 5.86 6.15
C SER A 162 13.38 5.89 5.03
N ALA A 163 14.66 5.81 5.41
CA ALA A 163 15.75 5.75 4.44
C ALA A 163 15.71 4.49 3.55
N GLN A 164 14.98 3.45 3.96
CA GLN A 164 14.81 2.18 3.24
C GLN A 164 13.51 2.11 2.43
N ALA A 165 12.60 3.10 2.52
CA ALA A 165 11.34 3.10 1.79
C ALA A 165 11.56 3.09 0.28
N THR A 166 11.38 1.93 -0.37
CA THR A 166 11.69 1.69 -1.80
C THR A 166 10.99 2.71 -2.71
N ASN A 167 9.67 2.83 -2.57
CA ASN A 167 8.85 3.70 -3.40
C ASN A 167 9.28 5.18 -3.26
N GLN A 168 9.43 5.67 -2.04
CA GLN A 168 9.79 7.08 -1.80
C GLN A 168 11.20 7.40 -2.28
N ASN A 169 12.15 6.47 -2.12
CA ASN A 169 13.50 6.66 -2.63
C ASN A 169 13.54 6.78 -4.16
N ILE A 170 12.71 6.01 -4.88
CA ILE A 170 12.57 6.13 -6.34
C ILE A 170 12.00 7.51 -6.69
N TRP A 171 10.92 7.96 -6.04
CA TRP A 171 10.32 9.28 -6.29
C TRP A 171 11.27 10.43 -5.97
N ILE A 172 12.03 10.34 -4.86
CA ILE A 172 13.06 11.32 -4.50
C ILE A 172 14.19 11.36 -5.56
N GLY A 173 14.56 10.20 -6.10
CA GLY A 173 15.51 10.13 -7.23
C GLY A 173 15.01 10.90 -8.45
N VAL A 174 13.75 10.70 -8.83
CA VAL A 174 13.10 11.46 -9.91
C VAL A 174 13.07 12.96 -9.60
N MET A 175 12.67 13.35 -8.39
CA MET A 175 12.66 14.75 -7.97
C MET A 175 14.03 15.41 -8.10
N LYS A 176 15.10 14.73 -7.66
CA LYS A 176 16.49 15.23 -7.77
C LYS A 176 16.91 15.41 -9.22
N THR A 177 16.61 14.44 -10.10
CA THR A 177 16.89 14.55 -11.53
C THR A 177 16.13 15.70 -12.19
N LEU A 178 14.87 15.95 -11.79
CA LEU A 178 14.09 17.07 -12.29
C LEU A 178 14.68 18.43 -11.86
N LEU A 179 15.16 18.54 -10.64
CA LEU A 179 15.77 19.77 -10.13
C LEU A 179 17.08 20.16 -10.87
N GLU A 180 17.69 19.25 -11.63
CA GLU A 180 18.83 19.54 -12.51
C GLU A 180 18.41 20.22 -13.83
N LYS A 181 17.12 20.21 -14.17
CA LYS A 181 16.61 20.82 -15.40
C LYS A 181 16.60 22.34 -15.32
N PRO A 182 16.84 23.07 -16.44
CA PRO A 182 16.86 24.53 -16.46
C PRO A 182 15.62 25.21 -15.91
N GLU A 183 14.45 24.62 -16.08
CA GLU A 183 13.15 25.13 -15.59
C GLU A 183 13.08 25.21 -14.07
N TYR A 184 13.85 24.38 -13.35
CA TYR A 184 13.92 24.34 -11.88
C TYR A 184 15.22 24.92 -11.33
N ALA A 185 16.08 25.54 -12.15
CA ALA A 185 17.42 26.02 -11.75
C ALA A 185 17.43 27.02 -10.57
N LYS A 186 16.27 27.66 -10.29
CA LYS A 186 16.14 28.59 -9.15
C LYS A 186 15.59 27.91 -7.88
N ILE A 187 15.32 26.61 -7.93
CA ILE A 187 14.84 25.83 -6.78
C ILE A 187 16.02 25.03 -6.23
N LYS A 188 16.30 25.16 -4.95
CA LYS A 188 17.42 24.49 -4.29
C LYS A 188 16.89 23.50 -3.24
N LEU A 189 17.17 22.21 -3.42
CA LEU A 189 16.94 21.19 -2.39
C LEU A 189 18.05 21.30 -1.33
N VAL A 190 17.69 21.74 -0.13
CA VAL A 190 18.66 21.99 0.96
C VAL A 190 18.80 20.81 1.91
N ALA A 191 17.78 19.98 2.08
CA ALA A 191 17.81 18.82 2.96
C ALA A 191 16.82 17.72 2.55
N THR A 192 17.13 16.48 2.92
CA THR A 192 16.19 15.36 2.96
C THR A 192 16.29 14.74 4.35
N VAL A 193 15.16 14.69 5.07
CA VAL A 193 15.06 14.12 6.43
C VAL A 193 14.02 13.00 6.46
N TYR A 194 14.03 12.19 7.52
CA TYR A 194 13.24 10.97 7.63
C TYR A 194 12.46 10.90 8.93
N GLY A 195 11.14 10.88 8.83
CA GLY A 195 10.21 10.82 9.96
C GLY A 195 9.79 9.41 10.36
N ASP A 196 10.24 8.36 9.65
CA ASP A 196 9.93 6.95 9.85
C ASP A 196 8.42 6.62 9.88
N ASP A 197 7.60 7.41 9.16
CA ASP A 197 6.13 7.35 9.22
C ASP A 197 5.57 7.40 10.67
N GLN A 198 6.31 8.04 11.57
CA GLN A 198 5.89 8.33 12.94
C GLN A 198 5.55 9.82 13.06
N SER A 199 4.34 10.13 13.48
CA SER A 199 3.83 11.50 13.56
C SER A 199 4.75 12.43 14.36
N ASP A 200 5.14 12.00 15.58
CA ASP A 200 5.98 12.79 16.46
C ASP A 200 7.40 13.02 15.92
N LYS A 201 7.98 11.99 15.28
CA LYS A 201 9.30 12.11 14.64
C LYS A 201 9.21 13.02 13.43
N SER A 202 8.23 12.82 12.56
CA SER A 202 8.00 13.66 11.39
C SER A 202 7.80 15.13 11.77
N TYR A 203 7.08 15.38 12.86
CA TYR A 203 6.90 16.73 13.38
C TYR A 203 8.23 17.35 13.85
N ARG A 204 9.03 16.61 14.64
CA ARG A 204 10.35 17.10 15.09
C ARG A 204 11.30 17.36 13.92
N GLU A 205 11.32 16.49 12.91
CA GLU A 205 12.11 16.68 11.69
C GLU A 205 11.67 17.96 10.94
N ALA A 206 10.35 18.19 10.81
CA ALA A 206 9.83 19.41 10.20
C ALA A 206 10.24 20.66 10.97
N ILE A 207 10.11 20.68 12.30
CA ILE A 207 10.60 21.78 13.16
C ILE A 207 12.11 21.98 12.97
N GLY A 208 12.89 20.89 12.90
CA GLY A 208 14.32 20.94 12.63
C GLY A 208 14.64 21.62 11.31
N LEU A 209 13.92 21.29 10.23
CA LEU A 209 14.06 21.93 8.92
C LEU A 209 13.77 23.44 8.99
N LEU A 210 12.63 23.82 9.60
CA LEU A 210 12.19 25.23 9.70
C LEU A 210 13.21 26.09 10.46
N ARG A 211 13.85 25.54 11.51
CA ARG A 211 14.85 26.26 12.32
C ARG A 211 16.23 26.31 11.70
N SER A 212 16.63 25.23 10.99
CA SER A 212 17.96 25.14 10.36
C SER A 212 18.04 25.85 9.02
N HIS A 213 16.91 26.06 8.36
CA HIS A 213 16.80 26.68 7.03
C HIS A 213 15.79 27.83 7.05
N PRO A 214 16.15 29.01 7.57
CA PRO A 214 15.23 30.15 7.71
C PRO A 214 14.71 30.71 6.37
N GLU A 215 15.41 30.41 5.27
CA GLU A 215 15.00 30.78 3.90
C GLU A 215 14.13 29.71 3.22
N LEU A 216 13.78 28.63 3.92
CA LEU A 216 12.95 27.54 3.39
C LEU A 216 11.60 28.07 2.92
N LYS A 217 11.20 27.71 1.69
CA LYS A 217 9.93 28.11 1.09
C LYS A 217 8.92 26.96 1.01
N ALA A 218 9.39 25.71 0.88
CA ALA A 218 8.47 24.56 0.88
C ALA A 218 9.10 23.29 1.50
N ILE A 219 8.23 22.47 2.08
CA ILE A 219 8.52 21.08 2.47
C ILE A 219 7.70 20.16 1.57
N ILE A 220 8.39 19.26 0.86
CA ILE A 220 7.75 18.16 0.12
C ILE A 220 7.74 16.94 1.03
N ALA A 221 6.57 16.40 1.31
CA ALA A 221 6.43 15.17 2.10
C ALA A 221 5.78 14.05 1.26
N PRO A 222 6.59 13.12 0.68
CA PRO A 222 6.07 11.98 -0.08
C PRO A 222 5.48 10.88 0.82
N THR A 223 4.84 11.25 1.91
CA THR A 223 4.23 10.37 2.92
C THR A 223 3.01 11.00 3.55
N THR A 224 1.93 10.24 3.74
CA THR A 224 0.68 10.73 4.34
C THR A 224 0.86 11.16 5.80
N VAL A 225 1.74 10.52 6.55
CA VAL A 225 2.07 10.91 7.93
C VAL A 225 2.93 12.19 7.95
N GLY A 226 3.95 12.25 7.09
CA GLY A 226 4.89 13.38 7.05
C GLY A 226 4.22 14.68 6.62
N ILE A 227 3.30 14.65 5.64
CA ILE A 227 2.63 15.86 5.16
C ILE A 227 1.74 16.50 6.24
N VAL A 228 1.01 15.69 7.02
CA VAL A 228 0.21 16.16 8.14
C VAL A 228 1.10 16.79 9.21
N ALA A 229 2.17 16.09 9.58
CA ALA A 229 3.11 16.53 10.60
C ALA A 229 3.84 17.84 10.21
N ALA A 230 4.30 17.95 8.95
CA ALA A 230 4.92 19.15 8.40
C ALA A 230 3.94 20.33 8.37
N SER A 231 2.69 20.08 7.95
CA SER A 231 1.64 21.12 7.93
C SER A 231 1.33 21.65 9.31
N LYS A 232 1.29 20.75 10.32
CA LYS A 232 1.14 21.16 11.73
C LYS A 232 2.35 21.97 12.19
N ALA A 233 3.57 21.55 11.90
CA ALA A 233 4.79 22.27 12.28
C ALA A 233 4.83 23.69 11.71
N VAL A 234 4.48 23.87 10.44
CA VAL A 234 4.38 25.18 9.78
C VAL A 234 3.33 26.08 10.45
N ALA A 235 2.20 25.51 10.86
CA ALA A 235 1.16 26.25 11.57
C ALA A 235 1.60 26.66 12.98
N ASP A 236 2.20 25.76 13.75
CA ASP A 236 2.65 25.99 15.12
C ASP A 236 3.79 27.03 15.20
N GLU A 237 4.69 27.04 14.20
CA GLU A 237 5.77 28.04 14.08
C GLU A 237 5.29 29.37 13.41
N HIS A 238 3.98 29.55 13.17
CA HIS A 238 3.39 30.77 12.57
C HIS A 238 3.97 31.12 11.18
N LEU A 239 4.28 30.10 10.37
CA LEU A 239 4.88 30.24 9.04
C LEU A 239 3.89 30.02 7.89
N VAL A 240 2.59 29.88 8.17
CA VAL A 240 1.55 29.77 7.14
C VAL A 240 1.62 30.98 6.19
N GLY A 241 1.64 30.71 4.89
CA GLY A 241 1.82 31.72 3.85
C GLY A 241 3.27 32.13 3.58
N LYS A 242 4.24 31.70 4.39
CA LYS A 242 5.67 31.91 4.19
C LYS A 242 6.36 30.62 3.76
N VAL A 243 6.02 29.50 4.39
CA VAL A 243 6.48 28.16 4.04
C VAL A 243 5.24 27.33 3.67
N TYR A 244 5.30 26.67 2.52
CA TYR A 244 4.23 25.80 2.04
C TYR A 244 4.59 24.33 2.24
N VAL A 245 3.57 23.51 2.48
CA VAL A 245 3.73 22.06 2.52
C VAL A 245 2.99 21.46 1.33
N THR A 246 3.60 20.49 0.68
CA THR A 246 3.00 19.70 -0.40
C THR A 246 3.50 18.25 -0.34
N GLY A 247 3.00 17.39 -1.19
CA GLY A 247 3.39 15.99 -1.25
C GLY A 247 2.21 15.05 -1.43
N LEU A 248 2.25 13.91 -0.72
CA LEU A 248 1.21 12.88 -0.79
C LEU A 248 0.43 12.84 0.52
N GLY A 249 -0.90 13.02 0.43
CA GLY A 249 -1.77 13.10 1.62
C GLY A 249 -3.16 12.56 1.38
N LEU A 250 -3.83 12.12 2.45
CA LEU A 250 -5.23 11.73 2.38
C LEU A 250 -6.13 12.97 2.46
N PRO A 251 -7.13 13.12 1.59
CA PRO A 251 -8.06 14.25 1.65
C PRO A 251 -8.72 14.43 3.01
N SER A 252 -9.08 13.34 3.70
CA SER A 252 -9.67 13.37 5.05
C SER A 252 -8.76 14.01 6.10
N GLU A 253 -7.44 13.79 6.00
CA GLU A 253 -6.45 14.31 6.92
C GLU A 253 -6.01 15.73 6.55
N MET A 254 -6.01 16.05 5.22
CA MET A 254 -5.44 17.27 4.68
C MET A 254 -6.44 18.43 4.53
N ALA A 255 -7.76 18.19 4.58
CA ALA A 255 -8.77 19.20 4.35
C ALA A 255 -8.62 20.44 5.26
N GLY A 256 -8.29 20.23 6.54
CA GLY A 256 -8.03 21.31 7.50
C GLY A 256 -6.79 22.15 7.14
N HIS A 257 -5.71 21.48 6.69
CA HIS A 257 -4.45 22.12 6.32
C HIS A 257 -4.54 22.90 5.01
N VAL A 258 -5.38 22.45 4.07
CA VAL A 258 -5.72 23.22 2.86
C VAL A 258 -6.50 24.48 3.21
N LYS A 259 -7.51 24.36 4.08
CA LYS A 259 -8.33 25.51 4.53
C LYS A 259 -7.53 26.55 5.33
N SER A 260 -6.53 26.11 6.08
CA SER A 260 -5.64 27.02 6.83
C SER A 260 -4.63 27.76 5.93
N GLY A 261 -4.43 27.29 4.69
CA GLY A 261 -3.45 27.86 3.77
C GLY A 261 -2.02 27.35 3.94
N ALA A 262 -1.77 26.41 4.85
CA ALA A 262 -0.46 25.76 5.00
C ALA A 262 -0.14 24.88 3.77
N VAL A 263 -1.17 24.36 3.12
CA VAL A 263 -1.10 23.52 1.92
C VAL A 263 -1.94 24.16 0.82
N LYS A 264 -1.34 24.50 -0.32
CA LYS A 264 -2.09 24.95 -1.49
C LYS A 264 -2.71 23.75 -2.22
N GLU A 265 -1.89 22.75 -2.47
CA GLU A 265 -2.31 21.49 -3.10
C GLU A 265 -1.40 20.34 -2.69
N PHE A 266 -1.94 19.14 -2.80
CA PHE A 266 -1.27 17.88 -2.57
C PHE A 266 -1.85 16.83 -3.53
N ALA A 267 -1.20 15.68 -3.63
CA ALA A 267 -1.68 14.62 -4.51
C ALA A 267 -1.76 13.27 -3.76
N ILE A 268 -2.58 12.38 -4.29
CA ILE A 268 -2.54 10.95 -3.98
C ILE A 268 -3.38 10.18 -5.02
N TRP A 269 -3.16 8.90 -5.11
CA TRP A 269 -4.06 7.93 -5.77
C TRP A 269 -5.13 7.45 -4.78
N ASN A 270 -6.10 6.67 -5.26
CA ASN A 270 -7.08 6.04 -4.36
C ASN A 270 -6.46 4.82 -3.65
N PRO A 271 -6.22 4.84 -2.34
CA PRO A 271 -5.65 3.72 -1.62
C PRO A 271 -6.60 2.51 -1.53
N ILE A 272 -7.92 2.74 -1.57
CA ILE A 272 -8.94 1.66 -1.60
C ILE A 272 -8.76 0.85 -2.89
N ASP A 273 -8.64 1.53 -4.03
CA ASP A 273 -8.42 0.87 -5.32
C ASP A 273 -7.10 0.11 -5.36
N LEU A 274 -6.04 0.64 -4.76
CA LEU A 274 -4.75 -0.02 -4.70
C LEU A 274 -4.80 -1.31 -3.85
N GLY A 275 -5.40 -1.26 -2.67
CA GLY A 275 -5.57 -2.42 -1.80
C GLY A 275 -6.49 -3.49 -2.42
N TYR A 276 -7.58 -3.04 -3.05
CA TYR A 276 -8.46 -3.91 -3.84
C TYR A 276 -7.70 -4.62 -4.95
N ALA A 277 -6.97 -3.88 -5.79
CA ALA A 277 -6.25 -4.43 -6.94
C ALA A 277 -5.19 -5.45 -6.53
N ALA A 278 -4.39 -5.14 -5.49
CA ALA A 278 -3.34 -6.01 -5.00
C ALA A 278 -3.92 -7.33 -4.43
N THR A 279 -5.01 -7.25 -3.69
CA THR A 279 -5.69 -8.43 -3.12
C THR A 279 -6.37 -9.25 -4.21
N TYR A 280 -7.03 -8.60 -5.18
CA TYR A 280 -7.64 -9.29 -6.30
C TYR A 280 -6.59 -10.01 -7.16
N ALA A 281 -5.45 -9.37 -7.45
CA ALA A 281 -4.32 -9.98 -8.15
C ALA A 281 -3.77 -11.20 -7.40
N ALA A 282 -3.64 -11.15 -6.08
CA ALA A 282 -3.25 -12.31 -5.28
C ALA A 282 -4.20 -13.50 -5.49
N GLY A 283 -5.51 -13.25 -5.56
CA GLY A 283 -6.52 -14.26 -5.90
C GLY A 283 -6.32 -14.87 -7.28
N GLN A 284 -5.86 -14.10 -8.27
CA GLN A 284 -5.55 -14.62 -9.60
C GLN A 284 -4.35 -15.58 -9.59
N PHE A 285 -3.32 -15.26 -8.80
CA PHE A 285 -2.16 -16.14 -8.62
C PHE A 285 -2.51 -17.41 -7.84
N ILE A 286 -3.36 -17.33 -6.81
CA ILE A 286 -3.82 -18.49 -6.04
C ILE A 286 -4.56 -19.48 -6.96
N THR A 287 -5.45 -18.98 -7.80
CA THR A 287 -6.28 -19.80 -8.69
C THR A 287 -5.58 -20.21 -9.99
N GLY A 288 -4.33 -19.79 -10.21
CA GLY A 288 -3.58 -20.08 -11.47
C GLY A 288 -4.12 -19.33 -12.70
N ARG A 289 -4.96 -18.31 -12.52
CA ARG A 289 -5.47 -17.48 -13.63
C ARG A 289 -4.47 -16.41 -14.09
N ALA A 290 -3.43 -16.15 -13.32
CA ALA A 290 -2.33 -15.28 -13.67
C ALA A 290 -0.99 -16.00 -13.51
N GLU A 291 -0.02 -15.67 -14.37
CA GLU A 291 1.33 -16.17 -14.32
C GLU A 291 2.31 -15.06 -13.90
N ALA A 292 3.28 -15.41 -13.06
CA ALA A 292 4.30 -14.48 -12.56
C ALA A 292 5.48 -14.36 -13.55
N LYS A 293 5.22 -13.90 -14.78
CA LYS A 293 6.24 -13.73 -15.83
C LYS A 293 6.10 -12.39 -16.55
N PRO A 294 7.19 -11.84 -17.10
CA PRO A 294 7.12 -10.66 -17.96
C PRO A 294 6.13 -10.85 -19.12
N GLY A 295 5.38 -9.80 -19.44
CA GLY A 295 4.36 -9.81 -20.49
C GLY A 295 3.04 -10.48 -20.10
N ALA A 296 2.94 -11.11 -18.93
CA ALA A 296 1.68 -11.71 -18.48
C ALA A 296 0.64 -10.64 -18.16
N THR A 297 -0.61 -10.90 -18.53
CA THR A 297 -1.74 -10.06 -18.16
C THR A 297 -2.34 -10.55 -16.85
N VAL A 298 -2.56 -9.63 -15.91
CA VAL A 298 -3.17 -9.89 -14.60
C VAL A 298 -4.47 -9.08 -14.49
N SER A 299 -5.56 -9.76 -14.14
CA SER A 299 -6.83 -9.08 -13.86
C SER A 299 -6.78 -8.41 -12.48
N LEU A 300 -7.23 -7.16 -12.43
CA LEU A 300 -7.42 -6.38 -11.22
C LEU A 300 -8.92 -6.17 -10.91
N GLY A 301 -9.76 -7.12 -11.34
CA GLY A 301 -11.20 -7.10 -11.10
C GLY A 301 -11.88 -5.89 -11.72
N ARG A 302 -12.59 -5.06 -10.91
CA ARG A 302 -13.29 -3.86 -11.39
C ARG A 302 -12.39 -2.79 -12.00
N LEU A 303 -11.09 -2.87 -11.77
CA LEU A 303 -10.09 -1.93 -12.31
C LEU A 303 -9.49 -2.38 -13.64
N GLY A 304 -10.00 -3.48 -14.23
CA GLY A 304 -9.54 -3.96 -15.52
C GLY A 304 -8.35 -4.91 -15.44
N THR A 305 -7.37 -4.73 -16.34
CA THR A 305 -6.20 -5.59 -16.44
C THR A 305 -4.93 -4.77 -16.57
N VAL A 306 -3.82 -5.36 -16.13
CA VAL A 306 -2.48 -4.80 -16.32
C VAL A 306 -1.57 -5.83 -16.96
N THR A 307 -0.54 -5.37 -17.67
CA THR A 307 0.53 -6.22 -18.21
C THR A 307 1.79 -6.02 -17.36
N LEU A 308 2.40 -7.13 -16.95
CA LEU A 308 3.62 -7.10 -16.15
C LEU A 308 4.83 -6.75 -17.04
N ASP A 309 5.65 -5.82 -16.57
CA ASP A 309 6.91 -5.47 -17.21
C ASP A 309 8.02 -6.54 -17.04
N ALA A 310 9.26 -6.22 -17.43
CA ALA A 310 10.41 -7.10 -17.31
C ALA A 310 10.71 -7.49 -15.84
N ASN A 311 10.38 -6.64 -14.87
CA ASN A 311 10.55 -6.87 -13.44
C ASN A 311 9.29 -7.45 -12.78
N ARG A 312 8.26 -7.76 -13.57
CA ARG A 312 6.93 -8.19 -13.11
C ARG A 312 6.25 -7.10 -12.27
N GLU A 313 6.38 -5.86 -12.72
CA GLU A 313 5.74 -4.70 -12.12
C GLU A 313 4.61 -4.20 -13.02
N ALA A 314 3.62 -3.60 -12.41
CA ALA A 314 2.58 -2.85 -13.08
C ALA A 314 2.20 -1.64 -12.23
N ALA A 315 1.63 -0.61 -12.86
CA ALA A 315 1.18 0.60 -12.19
C ALA A 315 -0.30 0.85 -12.47
N LEU A 316 -0.98 1.48 -11.50
CA LEU A 316 -2.32 2.04 -11.68
C LEU A 316 -2.24 3.41 -12.38
N GLY A 317 -3.31 4.19 -12.31
CA GLY A 317 -3.41 5.50 -12.96
C GLY A 317 -2.57 6.60 -12.31
N ALA A 318 -2.57 7.80 -12.94
CA ALA A 318 -1.85 8.96 -12.42
C ALA A 318 -2.37 9.41 -11.05
N PRO A 319 -1.52 10.02 -10.20
CA PRO A 319 -1.97 10.62 -8.95
C PRO A 319 -2.94 11.78 -9.23
N TYR A 320 -3.97 11.90 -8.41
CA TYR A 320 -4.96 12.98 -8.50
C TYR A 320 -4.55 14.13 -7.58
N THR A 321 -4.72 15.38 -8.04
CA THR A 321 -4.37 16.58 -7.27
C THR A 321 -5.59 17.11 -6.51
N TYR A 322 -5.39 17.40 -5.24
CA TYR A 322 -6.38 17.95 -4.32
C TYR A 322 -5.99 19.36 -3.89
N ASN A 323 -6.98 20.24 -3.80
CA ASN A 323 -6.82 21.63 -3.37
C ASN A 323 -8.14 22.15 -2.75
N ALA A 324 -8.23 23.43 -2.46
CA ALA A 324 -9.40 24.04 -1.83
C ALA A 324 -10.73 23.83 -2.58
N ASN A 325 -10.67 23.61 -3.92
CA ASN A 325 -11.88 23.47 -4.75
C ASN A 325 -12.49 22.07 -4.69
N ASN A 326 -11.71 21.05 -4.28
CA ASN A 326 -12.17 19.65 -4.38
C ASN A 326 -11.95 18.82 -3.11
N VAL A 327 -11.07 19.20 -2.19
CA VAL A 327 -10.68 18.39 -1.04
C VAL A 327 -11.86 17.93 -0.19
N ASP A 328 -12.85 18.79 0.07
CA ASP A 328 -14.02 18.46 0.90
C ASP A 328 -14.89 17.35 0.31
N LYS A 329 -14.94 17.25 -1.02
CA LYS A 329 -15.67 16.19 -1.70
C LYS A 329 -15.03 14.82 -1.43
N PHE A 330 -13.70 14.77 -1.48
CA PHE A 330 -12.93 13.53 -1.34
C PHE A 330 -12.61 13.17 0.12
N ALA A 331 -12.57 14.16 1.03
CA ALA A 331 -12.36 13.94 2.46
C ALA A 331 -13.39 13.01 3.13
N LYS A 332 -14.50 12.73 2.48
CA LYS A 332 -15.54 11.79 2.93
C LYS A 332 -15.34 10.38 2.40
N LEU A 333 -14.41 10.17 1.49
CA LEU A 333 -14.18 8.88 0.83
C LEU A 333 -12.99 8.14 1.45
N PHE A 334 -11.93 8.84 1.72
CA PHE A 334 -10.69 8.33 2.38
C PHE A 334 -9.79 9.46 2.87
#